data_14ef1f3bde15f5b461077d26f40da002
#
_entry.id   14ef1f3bde15f5b461077d26f40da002
#
_cell.length_a   1.000
_cell.length_b   1.000
_cell.length_c   1.000
_cell.angle_alpha   90.00
_cell.angle_beta   90.00
_cell.angle_gamma   90.00
#
_symmetry.space_group_name_H-M   'P 1'
#
loop_
_entity.id
_entity.type
_entity.pdbx_description
1 polymer ?
#
loop_
_entity_poly.entity_id
_entity_poly.type
_entity_poly.pdbx_seq_one_letter_code
_entity_poly.pdbx_strand_id
1 'polypeptide(L)'
;VCAPARTTLISGLYPPSTGAEHMRSNTRLPERFKMYPQYLRAAGYYCTNNSKEDFNLAKPGQVWDVGGRKSHWKNRPEGKPFFAIFNHTISHESQIRNNIPEVNRIHDPKKVRVPAYHPDTAEVRKDWAQYYDRITMMDARVGQNLKEIAEAGLAEDTIVFYYGDHGSGMPRSKRWPYNSGLRVPL
;
A
#
# COMPACT_ATOMS: atom_id res chain seq x y z
N VAL A 1 -4.71 6.32 -8.73
CA VAL A 1 -5.42 6.30 -7.44
C VAL A 1 -5.56 4.88 -6.94
N CYS A 2 -5.85 4.70 -5.63
CA CYS A 2 -5.80 3.40 -4.94
C CYS A 2 -6.54 2.28 -5.66
N ALA A 3 -7.85 2.39 -5.86
CA ALA A 3 -8.65 1.24 -6.31
C ALA A 3 -8.24 0.71 -7.70
N PRO A 4 -8.08 1.52 -8.78
CA PRO A 4 -7.59 0.99 -10.04
C PRO A 4 -6.16 0.43 -9.97
N ALA A 5 -5.24 1.09 -9.25
CA ALA A 5 -3.89 0.56 -9.07
C ALA A 5 -3.91 -0.80 -8.33
N ARG A 6 -4.67 -0.89 -7.25
CA ARG A 6 -4.82 -2.13 -6.49
C ARG A 6 -5.55 -3.23 -7.26
N THR A 7 -6.46 -2.85 -8.16
CA THR A 7 -7.08 -3.77 -9.12
C THR A 7 -6.03 -4.43 -10.02
N THR A 8 -5.12 -3.63 -10.58
CA THR A 8 -4.00 -4.16 -11.37
C THR A 8 -3.10 -5.07 -10.52
N LEU A 9 -2.73 -4.63 -9.34
CA LEU A 9 -1.88 -5.41 -8.43
C LEU A 9 -2.47 -6.77 -8.09
N ILE A 10 -3.78 -6.83 -7.80
CA ILE A 10 -4.41 -8.09 -7.36
C ILE A 10 -4.77 -9.05 -8.49
N SER A 11 -5.00 -8.53 -9.70
CA SER A 11 -5.47 -9.31 -10.84
C SER A 11 -4.43 -9.53 -11.94
N GLY A 12 -3.38 -8.69 -11.99
CA GLY A 12 -2.44 -8.63 -13.12
C GLY A 12 -3.05 -8.01 -14.39
N LEU A 13 -4.24 -7.42 -14.31
CA LEU A 13 -4.95 -6.87 -15.45
C LEU A 13 -5.10 -5.35 -15.33
N TYR A 14 -4.92 -4.65 -16.42
CA TYR A 14 -5.15 -3.20 -16.45
C TYR A 14 -6.65 -2.88 -16.33
N PRO A 15 -7.04 -1.86 -15.54
CA PRO A 15 -8.43 -1.49 -15.33
C PRO A 15 -9.23 -1.26 -16.60
N PRO A 16 -8.70 -0.58 -17.66
CA PRO A 16 -9.44 -0.42 -18.91
C PRO A 16 -9.80 -1.73 -19.61
N SER A 17 -8.97 -2.77 -19.44
CA SER A 17 -9.25 -4.10 -20.02
C SER A 17 -10.35 -4.86 -19.29
N THR A 18 -10.73 -4.41 -18.10
CA THR A 18 -11.69 -5.06 -17.21
C THR A 18 -12.93 -4.22 -16.92
N GLY A 19 -12.97 -2.96 -17.41
CA GLY A 19 -14.00 -2.00 -17.04
C GLY A 19 -13.95 -1.56 -15.57
N ALA A 20 -12.80 -1.68 -14.93
CA ALA A 20 -12.61 -1.44 -13.50
C ALA A 20 -11.84 -0.12 -13.21
N GLU A 21 -11.86 0.84 -14.12
CA GLU A 21 -11.16 2.11 -14.00
C GLU A 21 -11.83 3.10 -13.04
N HIS A 22 -13.14 3.04 -12.89
CA HIS A 22 -13.89 3.94 -12.01
C HIS A 22 -13.83 3.47 -10.56
N MET A 23 -13.62 4.41 -9.65
CA MET A 23 -13.58 4.13 -8.21
C MET A 23 -14.83 3.40 -7.75
N ARG A 24 -14.63 2.23 -7.12
CA ARG A 24 -15.69 1.36 -6.58
C ARG A 24 -16.66 0.80 -7.61
N SER A 25 -16.17 0.57 -8.83
CA SER A 25 -16.98 -0.03 -9.92
C SER A 25 -17.47 -1.45 -9.63
N ASN A 26 -16.80 -2.20 -8.77
CA ASN A 26 -17.20 -3.56 -8.36
C ASN A 26 -17.45 -4.51 -9.55
N THR A 27 -16.60 -4.44 -10.56
CA THR A 27 -16.73 -5.20 -11.80
C THR A 27 -16.55 -6.70 -11.54
N ARG A 28 -17.37 -7.53 -12.16
CA ARG A 28 -17.20 -8.99 -12.16
C ARG A 28 -16.33 -9.41 -13.34
N LEU A 29 -15.26 -10.13 -13.06
CA LEU A 29 -14.47 -10.80 -14.09
C LEU A 29 -15.07 -12.17 -14.43
N PRO A 30 -14.86 -12.68 -15.67
CA PRO A 30 -15.17 -14.07 -16.00
C PRO A 30 -14.51 -15.05 -15.02
N GLU A 31 -15.16 -16.18 -14.73
CA GLU A 31 -14.75 -17.14 -13.70
C GLU A 31 -13.32 -17.70 -13.88
N ARG A 32 -12.82 -17.70 -15.13
CA ARG A 32 -11.43 -18.12 -15.40
C ARG A 32 -10.37 -17.19 -14.81
N PHE A 33 -10.72 -15.94 -14.48
CA PHE A 33 -9.81 -14.98 -13.86
C PHE A 33 -9.89 -15.06 -12.34
N LYS A 34 -8.75 -15.22 -11.71
CA LYS A 34 -8.58 -15.25 -10.26
C LYS A 34 -7.72 -14.10 -9.80
N MET A 35 -7.92 -13.66 -8.58
CA MET A 35 -6.97 -12.80 -7.90
C MET A 35 -5.75 -13.63 -7.51
N TYR A 36 -4.53 -13.08 -7.64
CA TYR A 36 -3.31 -13.90 -7.51
C TYR A 36 -3.17 -14.63 -6.16
N PRO A 37 -3.71 -14.15 -5.01
CA PRO A 37 -3.64 -14.94 -3.78
C PRO A 37 -4.39 -16.27 -3.84
N GLN A 38 -5.38 -16.38 -4.73
CA GLN A 38 -6.09 -17.65 -4.92
C GLN A 38 -5.19 -18.73 -5.55
N TYR A 39 -4.25 -18.32 -6.43
CA TYR A 39 -3.24 -19.24 -6.98
C TYR A 39 -2.24 -19.64 -5.89
N LEU A 40 -1.80 -18.72 -5.07
CA LEU A 40 -0.90 -19.02 -3.94
C LEU A 40 -1.56 -19.95 -2.92
N ARG A 41 -2.84 -19.71 -2.60
CA ARG A 41 -3.60 -20.62 -1.73
C ARG A 41 -3.72 -22.03 -2.33
N ALA A 42 -3.98 -22.13 -3.62
CA ALA A 42 -4.00 -23.43 -4.32
C ALA A 42 -2.63 -24.12 -4.29
N ALA A 43 -1.54 -23.37 -4.25
CA ALA A 43 -0.18 -23.87 -4.09
C ALA A 43 0.19 -24.18 -2.61
N GLY A 44 -0.75 -24.05 -1.67
CA GLY A 44 -0.54 -24.41 -0.26
C GLY A 44 -0.18 -23.25 0.66
N TYR A 45 -0.03 -22.03 0.18
CA TYR A 45 0.29 -20.88 1.03
C TYR A 45 -0.89 -20.46 1.91
N TYR A 46 -0.57 -20.03 3.12
CA TYR A 46 -1.51 -19.29 3.98
C TYR A 46 -1.45 -17.81 3.62
N CYS A 47 -2.56 -17.29 3.06
CA CYS A 47 -2.60 -15.94 2.52
C CYS A 47 -3.37 -14.96 3.41
N THR A 48 -2.74 -13.87 3.81
CA THR A 48 -3.35 -12.86 4.69
C THR A 48 -3.26 -11.46 4.11
N ASN A 49 -4.26 -10.61 4.41
CA ASN A 49 -4.29 -9.21 4.02
C ASN A 49 -4.65 -8.30 5.20
N ASN A 50 -3.69 -7.50 5.67
CA ASN A 50 -3.87 -6.53 6.74
C ASN A 50 -3.77 -5.11 6.15
N SER A 51 -4.84 -4.42 5.95
CA SER A 51 -6.25 -4.78 5.99
C SER A 51 -7.00 -4.25 4.77
N LYS A 52 -6.34 -3.34 4.02
CA LYS A 52 -6.96 -2.62 2.90
C LYS A 52 -7.10 -3.54 1.68
N GLU A 53 -8.29 -3.69 1.18
CA GLU A 53 -8.55 -4.32 -0.12
C GLU A 53 -8.70 -3.26 -1.23
N ASP A 54 -9.79 -2.51 -1.19
CA ASP A 54 -10.07 -1.38 -2.12
C ASP A 54 -9.87 -1.78 -3.60
N PHE A 55 -10.34 -2.96 -3.96
CA PHE A 55 -10.34 -3.42 -5.34
C PHE A 55 -11.61 -2.96 -6.04
N ASN A 56 -11.50 -2.59 -7.31
CA ASN A 56 -12.66 -2.30 -8.17
C ASN A 56 -13.32 -3.57 -8.73
N LEU A 57 -12.95 -4.72 -8.20
CA LEU A 57 -13.43 -6.03 -8.63
C LEU A 57 -14.26 -6.69 -7.54
N ALA A 58 -15.34 -7.34 -7.93
CA ALA A 58 -16.03 -8.30 -7.08
C ALA A 58 -15.09 -9.49 -6.82
N LYS A 59 -15.00 -9.92 -5.57
CA LYS A 59 -14.15 -11.06 -5.21
C LYS A 59 -14.69 -12.36 -5.82
N PRO A 60 -13.87 -13.10 -6.59
CA PRO A 60 -14.28 -14.39 -7.16
C PRO A 60 -14.12 -15.52 -6.11
N GLY A 61 -14.98 -15.53 -5.11
CA GLY A 61 -14.89 -16.48 -3.99
C GLY A 61 -13.88 -16.06 -2.92
N GLN A 62 -13.30 -17.03 -2.22
CA GLN A 62 -12.37 -16.78 -1.12
C GLN A 62 -10.97 -16.42 -1.66
N VAL A 63 -10.54 -15.18 -1.45
CA VAL A 63 -9.23 -14.66 -1.88
C VAL A 63 -8.18 -14.87 -0.81
N TRP A 64 -8.51 -14.60 0.45
CA TRP A 64 -7.62 -14.67 1.60
C TRP A 64 -8.05 -15.77 2.56
N ASP A 65 -7.10 -16.38 3.28
CA ASP A 65 -7.43 -17.22 4.43
C ASP A 65 -7.95 -16.34 5.58
N VAL A 66 -7.27 -15.21 5.83
CA VAL A 66 -7.73 -14.19 6.79
C VAL A 66 -7.49 -12.80 6.23
N GLY A 67 -8.51 -11.95 6.27
CA GLY A 67 -8.44 -10.52 5.95
C GLY A 67 -8.85 -9.66 7.14
N GLY A 68 -8.37 -8.41 7.19
CA GLY A 68 -8.71 -7.44 8.22
C GLY A 68 -7.54 -7.06 9.12
N ARG A 69 -7.81 -6.15 10.05
CA ARG A 69 -6.75 -5.51 10.87
C ARG A 69 -5.96 -6.45 11.77
N LYS A 70 -6.51 -7.62 12.08
CA LYS A 70 -5.87 -8.63 12.95
C LYS A 70 -5.22 -9.76 12.14
N SER A 71 -5.31 -9.72 10.80
CA SER A 71 -4.71 -10.76 9.96
C SER A 71 -3.19 -10.66 10.01
N HIS A 72 -2.54 -11.81 10.19
CA HIS A 72 -1.10 -11.87 10.33
C HIS A 72 -0.57 -13.26 9.90
N TRP A 73 0.62 -13.30 9.29
CA TRP A 73 1.26 -14.54 8.89
C TRP A 73 1.58 -15.48 10.08
N LYS A 74 1.76 -14.94 11.28
CA LYS A 74 2.01 -15.72 12.52
C LYS A 74 0.86 -16.66 12.86
N ASN A 75 -0.34 -16.38 12.37
CA ASN A 75 -1.54 -17.20 12.63
C ASN A 75 -1.66 -18.41 11.68
N ARG A 76 -0.64 -18.64 10.83
CA ARG A 76 -0.63 -19.78 9.93
C ARG A 76 -0.52 -21.11 10.68
N PRO A 77 -1.08 -22.18 10.14
CA PRO A 77 -0.77 -23.53 10.62
C PRO A 77 0.74 -23.79 10.59
N GLU A 78 1.23 -24.60 11.53
CA GLU A 78 2.64 -24.96 11.62
C GLU A 78 3.16 -25.57 10.32
N GLY A 79 4.37 -25.22 9.92
CA GLY A 79 5.02 -25.68 8.68
C GLY A 79 4.44 -25.14 7.39
N LYS A 80 3.34 -24.38 7.41
CA LYS A 80 2.71 -23.85 6.20
C LYS A 80 3.45 -22.61 5.69
N PRO A 81 3.82 -22.51 4.39
CA PRO A 81 4.35 -21.28 3.83
C PRO A 81 3.29 -20.19 3.87
N PHE A 82 3.71 -18.94 3.89
CA PHE A 82 2.77 -17.81 3.95
C PHE A 82 3.00 -16.79 2.85
N PHE A 83 1.92 -16.10 2.53
CA PHE A 83 1.91 -14.86 1.79
C PHE A 83 1.13 -13.81 2.59
N ALA A 84 1.76 -12.69 2.93
CA ALA A 84 1.13 -11.68 3.77
C ALA A 84 1.29 -10.29 3.18
N ILE A 85 0.19 -9.54 3.11
CA ILE A 85 0.22 -8.12 2.76
C ILE A 85 -0.05 -7.30 4.01
N PHE A 86 0.80 -6.32 4.27
CA PHE A 86 0.60 -5.26 5.26
C PHE A 86 0.38 -3.92 4.54
N ASN A 87 -0.81 -3.36 4.68
CA ASN A 87 -1.17 -2.10 4.04
C ASN A 87 -1.01 -0.95 5.02
N HIS A 88 0.09 -0.21 4.89
CA HIS A 88 0.35 0.96 5.72
C HIS A 88 -0.33 2.19 5.13
N THR A 89 -1.30 2.75 5.85
CA THR A 89 -2.05 3.95 5.45
C THR A 89 -1.55 5.24 6.09
N ILE A 90 -0.38 5.18 6.76
CA ILE A 90 0.21 6.30 7.49
C ILE A 90 0.57 7.45 6.53
N SER A 91 1.02 7.14 5.31
CA SER A 91 1.34 8.12 4.27
C SER A 91 0.18 8.46 3.33
N HIS A 92 -1.04 7.96 3.62
CA HIS A 92 -2.21 8.23 2.81
C HIS A 92 -2.54 9.74 2.77
N GLU A 93 -3.08 10.23 1.64
CA GLU A 93 -3.45 11.64 1.40
C GLU A 93 -4.21 12.29 2.57
N SER A 94 -5.14 11.58 3.19
CA SER A 94 -5.89 12.09 4.33
C SER A 94 -5.02 12.46 5.54
N GLN A 95 -3.85 11.87 5.66
CA GLN A 95 -2.92 12.11 6.76
C GLN A 95 -2.16 13.45 6.64
N ILE A 96 -2.13 14.06 5.45
CA ILE A 96 -1.62 15.43 5.26
C ILE A 96 -2.50 16.44 6.02
N ARG A 97 -3.81 16.14 6.10
CA ARG A 97 -4.80 16.99 6.80
C ARG A 97 -4.85 16.75 8.32
N ASN A 98 -4.33 15.62 8.77
CA ASN A 98 -4.25 15.30 10.20
C ASN A 98 -2.97 15.91 10.77
N ASN A 99 -3.06 17.15 11.27
CA ASN A 99 -1.91 17.90 11.73
C ASN A 99 -1.11 17.14 12.79
N ILE A 100 0.20 17.10 12.61
CA ILE A 100 1.15 16.64 13.63
C ILE A 100 1.49 17.87 14.48
N PRO A 101 1.28 17.83 15.82
CA PRO A 101 1.71 18.91 16.70
C PRO A 101 3.18 19.25 16.51
N GLU A 102 3.54 20.52 16.61
CA GLU A 102 4.90 20.98 16.33
C GLU A 102 5.95 20.26 17.19
N VAL A 103 5.63 20.01 18.45
CA VAL A 103 6.48 19.24 19.40
C VAL A 103 6.77 17.82 18.95
N ASN A 104 5.94 17.24 18.10
CA ASN A 104 6.07 15.88 17.59
C ASN A 104 6.59 15.83 16.14
N ARG A 105 6.97 16.97 15.54
CA ARG A 105 7.51 17.03 14.19
C ARG A 105 8.92 16.48 14.16
N ILE A 106 9.20 15.70 13.12
CA ILE A 106 10.51 15.12 12.85
C ILE A 106 11.27 16.01 11.87
N HIS A 107 10.58 16.52 10.84
CA HIS A 107 11.18 17.31 9.76
C HIS A 107 10.88 18.79 9.89
N ASP A 108 11.92 19.62 9.84
CA ASP A 108 11.82 21.08 9.85
C ASP A 108 11.28 21.55 8.49
N PRO A 109 10.15 22.29 8.44
CA PRO A 109 9.61 22.84 7.20
C PRO A 109 10.60 23.72 6.42
N LYS A 110 11.53 24.37 7.10
CA LYS A 110 12.55 25.22 6.46
C LYS A 110 13.60 24.42 5.69
N LYS A 111 13.76 23.13 6.01
CA LYS A 111 14.79 22.24 5.43
C LYS A 111 14.24 21.28 4.39
N VAL A 112 12.92 21.17 4.24
CA VAL A 112 12.34 20.23 3.28
C VAL A 112 12.56 20.71 1.85
N ARG A 113 12.79 19.76 0.95
CA ARG A 113 12.84 20.00 -0.48
C ARG A 113 11.42 20.12 -1.04
N VAL A 114 11.08 21.30 -1.56
CA VAL A 114 9.84 21.51 -2.30
C VAL A 114 10.14 21.22 -3.78
N PRO A 115 9.35 20.36 -4.47
CA PRO A 115 9.50 20.15 -5.90
C PRO A 115 9.27 21.45 -6.68
N ALA A 116 10.01 21.65 -7.76
CA ALA A 116 9.98 22.88 -8.56
C ALA A 116 8.61 23.20 -9.18
N TYR A 117 7.71 22.22 -9.25
CA TYR A 117 6.33 22.39 -9.74
C TYR A 117 5.34 22.81 -8.65
N HIS A 118 5.77 22.98 -7.41
CA HIS A 118 4.96 23.53 -6.32
C HIS A 118 5.47 24.94 -5.96
N PRO A 119 4.59 25.85 -5.53
CA PRO A 119 5.02 27.13 -4.99
C PRO A 119 5.78 26.92 -3.68
N ASP A 120 6.88 27.63 -3.51
CA ASP A 120 7.69 27.56 -2.30
C ASP A 120 7.17 28.55 -1.25
N THR A 121 6.08 28.20 -0.59
CA THR A 121 5.46 28.98 0.49
C THR A 121 5.58 28.26 1.83
N ALA A 122 5.35 28.97 2.93
CA ALA A 122 5.39 28.39 4.27
C ALA A 122 4.38 27.24 4.44
N GLU A 123 3.19 27.37 3.85
CA GLU A 123 2.13 26.36 3.88
C GLU A 123 2.57 25.09 3.14
N VAL A 124 3.10 25.25 1.92
CA VAL A 124 3.55 24.12 1.12
C VAL A 124 4.73 23.40 1.79
N ARG A 125 5.67 24.16 2.38
CA ARG A 125 6.76 23.59 3.15
C ARG A 125 6.27 22.81 4.37
N LYS A 126 5.26 23.32 5.06
CA LYS A 126 4.62 22.66 6.19
C LYS A 126 3.98 21.33 5.77
N ASP A 127 3.26 21.31 4.66
CA ASP A 127 2.62 20.10 4.13
C ASP A 127 3.65 19.04 3.71
N TRP A 128 4.74 19.46 3.08
CA TRP A 128 5.84 18.55 2.73
C TRP A 128 6.56 18.01 3.97
N ALA A 129 6.82 18.84 4.97
CA ALA A 129 7.41 18.37 6.23
C ALA A 129 6.52 17.32 6.90
N GLN A 130 5.21 17.59 6.97
CA GLN A 130 4.26 16.63 7.51
C GLN A 130 4.19 15.33 6.70
N TYR A 131 4.28 15.41 5.39
CA TYR A 131 4.35 14.21 4.55
C TYR A 131 5.61 13.39 4.83
N TYR A 132 6.77 14.04 4.99
CA TYR A 132 8.01 13.35 5.36
C TYR A 132 7.93 12.75 6.76
N ASP A 133 7.31 13.42 7.73
CA ASP A 133 7.04 12.85 9.05
C ASP A 133 6.24 11.55 8.93
N ARG A 134 5.18 11.54 8.10
CA ARG A 134 4.37 10.36 7.86
C ARG A 134 5.15 9.22 7.19
N ILE A 135 6.06 9.54 6.27
CA ILE A 135 6.94 8.54 5.65
C ILE A 135 7.88 7.94 6.70
N THR A 136 8.52 8.75 7.54
CA THR A 136 9.38 8.26 8.62
C THR A 136 8.64 7.38 9.61
N MET A 137 7.40 7.75 9.96
CA MET A 137 6.55 6.92 10.83
C MET A 137 6.14 5.60 10.15
N MET A 138 5.92 5.61 8.84
CA MET A 138 5.62 4.41 8.06
C MET A 138 6.84 3.49 7.98
N ASP A 139 8.02 4.05 7.74
CA ASP A 139 9.29 3.31 7.70
C ASP A 139 9.53 2.54 9.01
N ALA A 140 9.31 3.19 10.15
CA ALA A 140 9.38 2.53 11.46
C ALA A 140 8.41 1.34 11.58
N ARG A 141 7.23 1.42 10.98
CA ARG A 141 6.27 0.30 10.95
C ARG A 141 6.73 -0.84 10.03
N VAL A 142 7.29 -0.52 8.89
CA VAL A 142 7.91 -1.52 8.00
C VAL A 142 9.06 -2.21 8.72
N GLY A 143 9.92 -1.45 9.39
CA GLY A 143 11.01 -1.98 10.23
C GLY A 143 10.52 -2.98 11.29
N GLN A 144 9.38 -2.72 11.93
CA GLN A 144 8.77 -3.66 12.87
C GLN A 144 8.35 -4.97 12.19
N ASN A 145 7.72 -4.90 11.01
CA ASN A 145 7.33 -6.10 10.26
C ASN A 145 8.56 -6.95 9.86
N LEU A 146 9.63 -6.30 9.42
CA LEU A 146 10.89 -6.98 9.07
C LEU A 146 11.55 -7.62 10.30
N LYS A 147 11.57 -6.91 11.42
CA LYS A 147 12.07 -7.43 12.69
C LYS A 147 11.32 -8.68 13.13
N GLU A 148 10.00 -8.72 13.00
CA GLU A 148 9.21 -9.89 13.37
C GLU A 148 9.54 -11.13 12.52
N ILE A 149 9.86 -10.95 11.23
CA ILE A 149 10.30 -12.03 10.33
C ILE A 149 11.68 -12.54 10.77
N ALA A 150 12.60 -11.63 11.06
CA ALA A 150 13.95 -11.97 11.53
C ALA A 150 13.93 -12.71 12.88
N GLU A 151 13.16 -12.21 13.84
CA GLU A 151 13.00 -12.85 15.17
C GLU A 151 12.35 -14.24 15.09
N ALA A 152 11.56 -14.49 14.05
CA ALA A 152 10.98 -15.81 13.79
C ALA A 152 11.95 -16.75 13.05
N GLY A 153 13.18 -16.32 12.73
CA GLY A 153 14.16 -17.11 11.98
C GLY A 153 13.79 -17.33 10.50
N LEU A 154 12.96 -16.46 9.92
CA LEU A 154 12.41 -16.64 8.58
C LEU A 154 13.01 -15.67 7.54
N ALA A 155 13.99 -14.84 7.90
CA ALA A 155 14.50 -13.79 7.02
C ALA A 155 15.11 -14.35 5.73
N GLU A 156 15.89 -15.42 5.82
CA GLU A 156 16.57 -16.04 4.67
C GLU A 156 15.61 -16.76 3.72
N ASP A 157 14.44 -17.18 4.23
CA ASP A 157 13.42 -17.91 3.46
C ASP A 157 12.24 -17.03 3.04
N THR A 158 12.35 -15.69 3.22
CA THR A 158 11.25 -14.76 2.93
C THR A 158 11.67 -13.71 1.92
N ILE A 159 10.97 -13.66 0.78
CA ILE A 159 11.09 -12.56 -0.17
C ILE A 159 10.18 -11.42 0.29
N VAL A 160 10.74 -10.22 0.43
CA VAL A 160 10.02 -9.03 0.83
C VAL A 160 9.91 -8.04 -0.33
N PHE A 161 8.68 -7.63 -0.62
CA PHE A 161 8.39 -6.54 -1.55
C PHE A 161 7.88 -5.33 -0.79
N TYR A 162 8.49 -4.18 -1.01
CA TYR A 162 7.99 -2.89 -0.55
C TYR A 162 7.65 -2.02 -1.75
N TYR A 163 6.41 -1.57 -1.85
CA TYR A 163 5.98 -0.72 -2.97
C TYR A 163 4.86 0.24 -2.58
N GLY A 164 4.75 1.33 -3.35
CA GLY A 164 3.60 2.22 -3.31
C GLY A 164 2.54 1.83 -4.33
N ASP A 165 1.26 1.99 -4.02
CA ASP A 165 0.17 1.74 -4.96
C ASP A 165 -0.01 2.89 -5.96
N HIS A 166 0.45 4.09 -5.63
CA HIS A 166 0.48 5.29 -6.48
C HIS A 166 1.37 6.37 -5.86
N GLY A 167 1.58 7.47 -6.56
CA GLY A 167 2.33 8.62 -6.04
C GLY A 167 1.67 9.28 -4.82
N SER A 168 2.39 10.21 -4.20
CA SER A 168 1.98 10.91 -2.97
C SER A 168 0.61 11.59 -3.09
N GLY A 169 -0.03 11.89 -1.97
CA GLY A 169 -1.28 12.66 -1.91
C GLY A 169 -1.13 14.15 -2.23
N MET A 170 0.07 14.60 -2.59
CA MET A 170 0.36 15.99 -2.94
C MET A 170 -0.15 16.34 -4.35
N PRO A 171 -0.39 17.63 -4.67
CA PRO A 171 -0.79 18.07 -6.01
C PRO A 171 0.16 17.57 -7.10
N ARG A 172 -0.35 17.32 -8.31
CA ARG A 172 0.38 16.75 -9.48
C ARG A 172 0.97 15.34 -9.27
N SER A 173 0.63 14.63 -8.22
CA SER A 173 1.11 13.28 -7.95
C SER A 173 -0.02 12.26 -8.04
N LYS A 174 -0.65 11.90 -6.97
CA LYS A 174 -1.84 11.03 -7.00
C LYS A 174 -2.88 11.55 -8.01
N ARG A 175 -3.45 10.71 -8.85
CA ARG A 175 -4.44 10.99 -9.91
C ARG A 175 -3.87 11.54 -11.21
N TRP A 176 -2.61 11.90 -11.27
CA TRP A 176 -2.04 12.57 -12.44
C TRP A 176 -1.00 11.68 -13.14
N PRO A 177 -1.01 11.63 -14.50
CA PRO A 177 -0.06 10.81 -15.26
C PRO A 177 1.30 11.50 -15.45
N TYR A 178 1.76 12.20 -14.41
CA TYR A 178 3.13 12.72 -14.35
C TYR A 178 4.07 11.74 -13.65
N ASN A 179 5.36 11.92 -13.81
CA ASN A 179 6.36 11.09 -13.14
C ASN A 179 6.13 10.97 -11.63
N SER A 180 5.74 12.08 -10.98
CA SER A 180 5.42 12.10 -9.55
C SER A 180 4.21 11.24 -9.15
N GLY A 181 3.33 10.91 -10.10
CA GLY A 181 2.18 10.05 -9.88
C GLY A 181 2.40 8.60 -10.32
N LEU A 182 3.30 8.36 -11.27
CA LEU A 182 3.52 7.06 -11.90
C LEU A 182 4.79 6.35 -11.40
N ARG A 183 5.85 7.09 -11.08
CA ARG A 183 7.09 6.52 -10.53
C ARG A 183 6.92 6.30 -9.03
N VAL A 184 6.61 5.10 -8.66
CA VAL A 184 6.46 4.67 -7.26
C VAL A 184 7.63 3.79 -6.85
N PRO A 185 7.96 3.73 -5.56
CA PRO A 185 8.94 2.78 -5.04
C PRO A 185 8.50 1.34 -5.31
N LEU A 186 9.47 0.50 -5.66
CA LEU A 186 9.36 -0.95 -5.75
C LEU A 186 10.72 -1.55 -5.41
#